data_9de33c8a09823b9d14c2cb5baadf1749
#
_entry.id   9de33c8a09823b9d14c2cb5baadf1749
#
_cell.length_a   1.000
_cell.length_b   1.000
_cell.length_c   1.000
_cell.angle_alpha   90.00
_cell.angle_beta   90.00
_cell.angle_gamma   90.00
#
_symmetry.space_group_name_H-M   'P 1'
#
loop_
_entity.id
_entity.type
_entity.pdbx_description
1 polymer ?
#
loop_
_entity_poly.entity_id
_entity_poly.type
_entity_poly.pdbx_seq_one_letter_code
_entity_poly.pdbx_strand_id
1 'polypeptide(L)'
;MAIFKGRVRVRYGYSRWGYTRNNGKGWHGGSDEEGLDSTTIRMPDYKGKSISGRVVTARKVDRSTGSKTWEWGWYVCVELDAGQTPDAVNCLYFCHNARNLVSVGQRVKSGDALAVMGNTGNAALASPPFAHCHFEVRATTTGAGLDPTAYTGHPNAVGTYGEAINETEDSDMKFLKVLSEKCEVFSVADVTAVDMEYNGGRLKVGEQY
;
A
#
# COMPACT_ATOMS: atom_id res chain seq x y z
N MET A 1 -0.16 6.39 -11.56
CA MET A 1 -0.93 6.19 -10.28
C MET A 1 0.07 6.13 -9.16
N ALA A 2 -0.14 6.87 -8.06
CA ALA A 2 0.63 6.79 -6.83
C ALA A 2 0.28 5.52 -6.04
N ILE A 3 0.97 5.29 -4.90
CA ILE A 3 0.68 4.14 -4.03
C ILE A 3 -0.67 4.25 -3.28
N PHE A 4 -1.32 5.41 -3.31
CA PHE A 4 -2.67 5.63 -2.80
C PHE A 4 -3.56 6.25 -3.87
N LYS A 5 -4.86 6.02 -3.83
CA LYS A 5 -5.85 6.81 -4.56
C LYS A 5 -6.10 8.14 -3.82
N GLY A 6 -6.35 9.20 -4.58
CA GLY A 6 -6.63 10.50 -4.00
C GLY A 6 -5.38 11.24 -3.51
N ARG A 7 -5.55 12.03 -2.46
CA ARG A 7 -4.47 12.85 -1.91
C ARG A 7 -3.50 12.02 -1.09
N VAL A 8 -2.21 12.33 -1.27
CA VAL A 8 -1.08 11.75 -0.52
C VAL A 8 -0.35 12.87 0.20
N ARG A 9 0.06 12.64 1.44
CA ARG A 9 0.83 13.59 2.22
C ARG A 9 2.20 13.04 2.62
N VAL A 10 3.26 13.80 2.32
CA VAL A 10 4.57 13.68 2.96
C VAL A 10 4.61 14.70 4.08
N ARG A 11 4.45 14.25 5.35
CA ARG A 11 4.16 15.12 6.49
C ARG A 11 5.36 15.90 6.98
N TYR A 12 6.52 15.27 7.07
CA TYR A 12 7.68 15.81 7.75
C TYR A 12 8.91 15.84 6.84
N GLY A 13 9.85 16.75 7.13
CA GLY A 13 11.13 16.80 6.43
C GLY A 13 11.90 15.48 6.45
N TYR A 14 11.82 14.77 7.58
CA TYR A 14 12.46 13.48 7.76
C TYR A 14 11.70 12.29 7.12
N SER A 15 10.49 12.50 6.62
CA SER A 15 9.71 11.50 5.87
C SER A 15 10.18 11.34 4.43
N ARG A 16 11.03 12.24 3.94
CA ARG A 16 11.53 12.22 2.57
C ARG A 16 12.70 11.23 2.43
N TRP A 17 12.86 10.69 1.25
CA TRP A 17 14.03 9.91 0.88
C TRP A 17 15.33 10.73 0.96
N GLY A 18 16.46 10.09 1.30
CA GLY A 18 17.78 10.67 1.33
C GLY A 18 18.29 10.99 2.74
N TYR A 19 19.26 11.88 2.84
CA TYR A 19 19.81 12.36 4.12
C TYR A 19 18.86 13.37 4.78
N THR A 20 17.80 12.88 5.39
CA THR A 20 16.71 13.68 5.95
C THR A 20 16.49 13.46 7.44
N ARG A 21 17.04 12.40 8.01
CA ARG A 21 16.98 12.06 9.44
C ARG A 21 18.08 12.81 10.21
N ASN A 22 17.92 12.99 11.51
CA ASN A 22 18.93 13.57 12.42
C ASN A 22 19.55 14.88 11.88
N ASN A 23 18.69 15.84 11.49
CA ASN A 23 19.12 17.11 10.90
C ASN A 23 20.02 16.95 9.66
N GLY A 24 19.68 16.03 8.78
CA GLY A 24 20.40 15.79 7.53
C GLY A 24 21.61 14.85 7.62
N LYS A 25 21.89 14.28 8.79
CA LYS A 25 23.01 13.34 9.00
C LYS A 25 22.62 11.86 8.85
N GLY A 26 21.33 11.55 8.99
CA GLY A 26 20.81 10.20 8.92
C GLY A 26 20.15 9.91 7.58
N TRP A 27 20.40 8.74 7.04
CA TRP A 27 19.82 8.25 5.81
C TRP A 27 18.40 7.73 6.04
N HIS A 28 17.49 8.05 5.13
CA HIS A 28 16.15 7.47 5.01
C HIS A 28 16.01 6.80 3.65
N GLY A 29 15.80 5.48 3.63
CA GLY A 29 15.86 4.66 2.42
C GLY A 29 14.63 4.77 1.51
N GLY A 30 13.56 5.41 1.96
CA GLY A 30 12.31 5.53 1.23
C GLY A 30 11.56 6.84 1.49
N SER A 31 10.28 6.86 1.14
CA SER A 31 9.35 7.95 1.44
C SER A 31 8.29 7.45 2.43
N ASP A 32 8.01 8.23 3.50
CA ASP A 32 6.89 7.96 4.41
C ASP A 32 5.67 8.72 3.91
N GLU A 33 4.68 8.02 3.40
CA GLU A 33 3.51 8.58 2.73
C GLU A 33 2.21 8.23 3.46
N GLU A 34 1.36 9.24 3.63
CA GLU A 34 0.03 9.09 4.21
C GLU A 34 -1.02 9.22 3.12
N GLY A 35 -1.84 8.21 2.94
CA GLY A 35 -3.05 8.30 2.13
C GLY A 35 -4.14 9.04 2.91
N LEU A 36 -4.60 10.19 2.39
CA LEU A 36 -5.58 11.04 3.08
C LEU A 36 -7.03 10.66 2.75
N ASP A 37 -7.27 10.16 1.55
CA ASP A 37 -8.60 9.81 1.08
C ASP A 37 -8.80 8.28 1.01
N SER A 38 -7.72 7.50 0.97
CA SER A 38 -7.74 6.04 0.98
C SER A 38 -6.57 5.49 1.77
N THR A 39 -6.82 4.47 2.59
CA THR A 39 -5.78 3.74 3.32
C THR A 39 -5.27 2.52 2.55
N THR A 40 -5.86 2.19 1.41
CA THR A 40 -5.43 1.06 0.58
C THR A 40 -4.15 1.40 -0.16
N ILE A 41 -3.09 0.68 0.16
CA ILE A 41 -1.79 0.75 -0.53
C ILE A 41 -1.89 -0.08 -1.81
N ARG A 42 -1.49 0.51 -2.93
CA ARG A 42 -1.59 -0.09 -4.27
C ARG A 42 -0.25 -0.18 -4.95
N MET A 43 -0.15 -1.09 -5.91
CA MET A 43 0.98 -1.16 -6.83
C MET A 43 1.03 0.14 -7.66
N PRO A 44 2.14 0.92 -7.62
CA PRO A 44 2.24 2.19 -8.35
C PRO A 44 2.49 1.99 -9.84
N ASP A 45 2.44 3.11 -10.57
CA ASP A 45 2.99 3.23 -11.92
C ASP A 45 4.47 3.66 -11.86
N TYR A 46 5.18 3.44 -12.95
CA TYR A 46 6.46 4.09 -13.21
C TYR A 46 6.25 5.29 -14.14
N LYS A 47 6.31 6.52 -13.60
CA LYS A 47 6.10 7.77 -14.38
C LYS A 47 4.84 7.72 -15.26
N GLY A 48 3.73 7.22 -14.72
CA GLY A 48 2.47 7.09 -15.44
C GLY A 48 2.34 5.87 -16.36
N LYS A 49 3.37 5.03 -16.44
CA LYS A 49 3.31 3.75 -17.19
C LYS A 49 3.01 2.61 -16.24
N SER A 50 2.03 1.79 -16.60
CA SER A 50 1.69 0.60 -15.82
C SER A 50 2.87 -0.37 -15.79
N ILE A 51 3.14 -0.91 -14.60
CA ILE A 51 4.17 -1.92 -14.33
C ILE A 51 3.53 -3.14 -13.67
N SER A 52 4.21 -4.28 -13.72
CA SER A 52 3.78 -5.52 -13.09
C SER A 52 4.95 -6.22 -12.40
N GLY A 53 4.60 -7.19 -11.56
CA GLY A 53 5.59 -7.95 -10.83
C GLY A 53 4.97 -9.13 -10.09
N ARG A 54 5.78 -9.70 -9.21
CA ARG A 54 5.40 -10.82 -8.35
C ARG A 54 5.68 -10.48 -6.89
N VAL A 55 4.77 -10.77 -6.02
CA VAL A 55 4.97 -10.66 -4.57
C VAL A 55 6.01 -11.71 -4.15
N VAL A 56 7.17 -11.27 -3.69
CA VAL A 56 8.25 -12.13 -3.19
C VAL A 56 8.32 -12.18 -1.68
N THR A 57 7.68 -11.22 -1.00
CA THR A 57 7.55 -11.20 0.45
C THR A 57 6.20 -10.62 0.86
N ALA A 58 5.51 -11.28 1.80
CA ALA A 58 4.34 -10.76 2.49
C ALA A 58 4.45 -11.22 3.95
N ARG A 59 5.09 -10.42 4.80
CA ARG A 59 5.44 -10.81 6.18
C ARG A 59 4.67 -9.99 7.21
N LYS A 60 4.47 -10.64 8.35
CA LYS A 60 3.96 -10.06 9.57
C LYS A 60 5.06 -10.23 10.62
N VAL A 61 5.75 -9.15 10.92
CA VAL A 61 6.86 -9.16 11.88
C VAL A 61 6.71 -8.07 12.93
N ASP A 62 7.18 -8.36 14.12
CA ASP A 62 7.28 -7.45 15.25
C ASP A 62 8.52 -7.83 16.09
N ARG A 63 8.73 -7.15 17.22
CA ARG A 63 9.88 -7.42 18.10
C ARG A 63 9.90 -8.86 18.64
N SER A 64 8.74 -9.47 18.86
CA SER A 64 8.64 -10.84 19.41
C SER A 64 9.07 -11.91 18.43
N THR A 65 9.07 -11.60 17.13
CA THR A 65 9.45 -12.57 16.08
C THR A 65 10.95 -12.83 15.98
N GLY A 66 11.79 -12.02 16.64
CA GLY A 66 13.25 -12.08 16.50
C GLY A 66 13.76 -11.72 15.10
N SER A 67 12.90 -11.23 14.22
CA SER A 67 13.26 -10.85 12.87
C SER A 67 14.14 -9.59 12.85
N LYS A 68 15.19 -9.58 12.04
CA LYS A 68 16.01 -8.37 11.80
C LYS A 68 15.24 -7.24 11.12
N THR A 69 14.08 -7.56 10.50
CA THR A 69 13.21 -6.60 9.85
C THR A 69 12.00 -6.22 10.71
N TRP A 70 12.03 -6.45 12.03
CA TRP A 70 10.94 -6.12 12.94
C TRP A 70 10.52 -4.64 12.85
N GLU A 71 11.46 -3.75 12.55
CA GLU A 71 11.22 -2.31 12.41
C GLU A 71 10.27 -1.99 11.25
N TRP A 72 10.21 -2.83 10.21
CA TRP A 72 9.33 -2.64 9.07
C TRP A 72 7.86 -3.01 9.36
N GLY A 73 7.63 -3.74 10.48
CA GLY A 73 6.30 -4.22 10.84
C GLY A 73 5.76 -5.22 9.82
N TRP A 74 4.49 -5.11 9.49
CA TRP A 74 3.93 -5.88 8.40
C TRP A 74 4.34 -5.23 7.08
N TYR A 75 4.83 -6.03 6.15
CA TYR A 75 5.30 -5.49 4.89
C TYR A 75 5.12 -6.43 3.71
N VAL A 76 5.04 -5.84 2.54
CA VAL A 76 5.01 -6.52 1.24
C VAL A 76 6.22 -6.09 0.43
N CYS A 77 6.84 -7.03 -0.28
CA CYS A 77 7.83 -6.77 -1.33
C CYS A 77 7.32 -7.33 -2.66
N VAL A 78 7.33 -6.50 -3.68
CA VAL A 78 7.05 -6.90 -5.06
C VAL A 78 8.35 -6.81 -5.85
N GLU A 79 8.73 -7.90 -6.50
CA GLU A 79 9.79 -7.93 -7.51
C GLU A 79 9.18 -7.62 -8.88
N LEU A 80 9.72 -6.61 -9.57
CA LEU A 80 9.23 -6.18 -10.87
C LEU A 80 9.58 -7.20 -11.95
N ASP A 81 8.75 -7.29 -12.97
CA ASP A 81 9.10 -8.01 -14.19
C ASP A 81 10.22 -7.28 -14.92
N ALA A 82 11.12 -8.05 -15.50
CA ALA A 82 12.31 -7.50 -16.15
C ALA A 82 11.98 -6.53 -17.29
N GLY A 83 12.76 -5.46 -17.40
CA GLY A 83 12.74 -4.55 -18.54
C GLY A 83 11.58 -3.56 -18.60
N GLN A 84 10.77 -3.42 -17.52
CA GLN A 84 9.66 -2.47 -17.52
C GLN A 84 10.07 -1.04 -17.20
N THR A 85 11.16 -0.88 -16.47
CA THR A 85 11.71 0.41 -16.07
C THR A 85 13.16 0.54 -16.56
N PRO A 86 13.60 1.74 -16.99
CA PRO A 86 14.97 1.96 -17.44
C PRO A 86 15.97 2.17 -16.30
N ASP A 87 15.48 2.29 -15.06
CA ASP A 87 16.32 2.47 -13.87
C ASP A 87 16.76 1.12 -13.28
N ALA A 88 17.55 1.18 -12.21
CA ALA A 88 18.07 -0.01 -11.55
C ALA A 88 17.07 -0.65 -10.54
N VAL A 89 15.87 -0.10 -10.41
CA VAL A 89 14.88 -0.59 -9.45
C VAL A 89 14.30 -1.93 -9.91
N ASN A 90 14.32 -2.90 -9.01
CA ASN A 90 13.74 -4.21 -9.24
C ASN A 90 12.79 -4.66 -8.12
N CYS A 91 12.84 -4.01 -6.95
CA CYS A 91 12.02 -4.37 -5.79
C CYS A 91 11.32 -3.14 -5.21
N LEU A 92 10.03 -3.27 -4.93
CA LEU A 92 9.20 -2.27 -4.27
C LEU A 92 8.78 -2.79 -2.90
N TYR A 93 9.04 -2.02 -1.84
CA TYR A 93 8.69 -2.35 -0.46
C TYR A 93 7.61 -1.42 0.06
N PHE A 94 6.62 -2.00 0.74
CA PHE A 94 5.48 -1.32 1.36
C PHE A 94 5.41 -1.75 2.82
N CYS A 95 5.87 -0.89 3.74
CA CYS A 95 6.06 -1.23 5.14
C CYS A 95 5.06 -0.53 6.06
N HIS A 96 5.04 -0.96 7.33
CA HIS A 96 4.16 -0.49 8.42
C HIS A 96 2.67 -0.79 8.20
N ASN A 97 2.35 -1.79 7.38
CA ASN A 97 0.98 -2.14 7.04
C ASN A 97 0.18 -2.56 8.29
N ALA A 98 -1.10 -2.19 8.33
CA ALA A 98 -2.06 -2.76 9.26
C ALA A 98 -2.45 -4.18 8.85
N ARG A 99 -2.50 -4.42 7.52
CA ARG A 99 -2.84 -5.72 6.95
C ARG A 99 -2.24 -5.86 5.54
N ASN A 100 -1.66 -7.02 5.23
CA ASN A 100 -1.29 -7.39 3.88
C ASN A 100 -2.52 -8.04 3.18
N LEU A 101 -2.79 -7.67 1.93
CA LEU A 101 -3.92 -8.15 1.13
C LEU A 101 -3.50 -9.17 0.08
N VAL A 102 -2.19 -9.38 -0.08
CA VAL A 102 -1.59 -10.27 -1.07
C VAL A 102 -0.73 -11.34 -0.40
N SER A 103 -0.47 -12.41 -1.14
CA SER A 103 0.35 -13.55 -0.72
C SER A 103 1.59 -13.69 -1.59
N VAL A 104 2.65 -14.31 -1.05
CA VAL A 104 3.86 -14.65 -1.80
C VAL A 104 3.51 -15.49 -3.02
N GLY A 105 4.11 -15.16 -4.16
CA GLY A 105 3.86 -15.79 -5.45
C GLY A 105 2.75 -15.11 -6.29
N GLN A 106 1.92 -14.28 -5.69
CA GLN A 106 0.83 -13.59 -6.40
C GLN A 106 1.40 -12.60 -7.45
N ARG A 107 0.81 -12.61 -8.64
CA ARG A 107 1.07 -11.62 -9.70
C ARG A 107 0.26 -10.37 -9.41
N VAL A 108 0.90 -9.21 -9.58
CA VAL A 108 0.28 -7.90 -9.36
C VAL A 108 0.71 -6.93 -10.46
N LYS A 109 -0.14 -5.95 -10.71
CA LYS A 109 0.08 -4.85 -11.66
C LYS A 109 -0.32 -3.52 -11.05
N SER A 110 0.07 -2.43 -11.67
CA SER A 110 -0.32 -1.08 -11.27
C SER A 110 -1.83 -0.99 -10.97
N GLY A 111 -2.17 -0.41 -9.83
CA GLY A 111 -3.53 -0.28 -9.33
C GLY A 111 -4.01 -1.40 -8.43
N ASP A 112 -3.41 -2.59 -8.47
CA ASP A 112 -3.81 -3.71 -7.59
C ASP A 112 -3.57 -3.37 -6.12
N ALA A 113 -4.54 -3.72 -5.26
CA ALA A 113 -4.44 -3.53 -3.82
C ALA A 113 -3.43 -4.51 -3.22
N LEU A 114 -2.45 -3.99 -2.47
CA LEU A 114 -1.37 -4.77 -1.87
C LEU A 114 -1.51 -4.91 -0.36
N ALA A 115 -1.93 -3.83 0.31
CA ALA A 115 -1.99 -3.75 1.76
C ALA A 115 -2.93 -2.63 2.22
N VAL A 116 -3.16 -2.55 3.52
CA VAL A 116 -3.80 -1.43 4.19
C VAL A 116 -2.75 -0.69 5.01
N MET A 117 -2.68 0.63 4.85
CA MET A 117 -1.79 1.52 5.61
C MET A 117 -2.01 1.36 7.11
N GLY A 118 -0.92 1.35 7.86
CA GLY A 118 -0.95 1.21 9.31
C GLY A 118 0.21 1.93 10.00
N ASN A 119 0.54 1.47 11.20
CA ASN A 119 1.65 1.99 12.00
C ASN A 119 2.37 0.84 12.75
N THR A 120 2.51 -0.31 12.12
CA THR A 120 3.21 -1.46 12.72
C THR A 120 4.73 -1.30 12.68
N GLY A 121 5.45 -2.15 13.40
CA GLY A 121 6.90 -2.05 13.50
C GLY A 121 7.37 -0.85 14.33
N ASN A 122 8.43 -0.17 13.91
CA ASN A 122 8.94 1.01 14.61
C ASN A 122 8.04 2.25 14.47
N ALA A 123 7.15 2.28 13.47
CA ALA A 123 6.17 3.36 13.33
C ALA A 123 5.24 3.45 14.55
N ALA A 124 4.94 2.32 15.21
CA ALA A 124 4.16 2.29 16.45
C ALA A 124 4.85 2.97 17.64
N LEU A 125 6.16 3.23 17.55
CA LEU A 125 6.96 3.87 18.60
C LEU A 125 7.06 5.39 18.41
N ALA A 126 6.57 5.93 17.30
CA ALA A 126 6.56 7.36 17.05
C ALA A 126 5.65 8.08 18.07
N SER A 127 6.04 9.30 18.46
CA SER A 127 5.24 10.14 19.35
C SER A 127 5.07 11.54 18.75
N PRO A 128 3.83 11.93 18.40
CA PRO A 128 2.63 11.09 18.37
C PRO A 128 2.73 10.01 17.27
N PRO A 129 2.11 8.83 17.47
CA PRO A 129 2.06 7.82 16.43
C PRO A 129 1.22 8.32 15.25
N PHE A 130 1.65 8.00 14.03
CA PHE A 130 0.87 8.28 12.83
C PHE A 130 0.95 7.11 11.86
N ALA A 131 -0.18 6.81 11.21
CA ALA A 131 -0.23 5.78 10.19
C ALA A 131 0.38 6.32 8.88
N HIS A 132 1.26 5.53 8.28
CA HIS A 132 1.87 5.84 6.98
C HIS A 132 2.35 4.55 6.31
N CYS A 133 2.61 4.62 5.03
CA CYS A 133 3.39 3.63 4.32
C CYS A 133 4.83 4.12 4.20
N HIS A 134 5.80 3.40 4.76
CA HIS A 134 7.19 3.57 4.35
C HIS A 134 7.36 2.84 3.01
N PHE A 135 7.43 3.61 1.94
CA PHE A 135 7.60 3.12 0.58
C PHE A 135 9.05 3.22 0.15
N GLU A 136 9.65 2.09 -0.22
CA GLU A 136 11.06 2.01 -0.59
C GLU A 136 11.22 1.25 -1.90
N VAL A 137 12.13 1.71 -2.74
CA VAL A 137 12.50 1.05 -4.01
C VAL A 137 13.97 0.66 -3.98
N ARG A 138 14.31 -0.54 -4.48
CA ARG A 138 15.66 -1.10 -4.40
C ARG A 138 16.04 -1.83 -5.69
N ALA A 139 17.33 -1.93 -5.96
CA ALA A 139 17.86 -2.75 -7.05
C ALA A 139 17.74 -4.27 -6.77
N THR A 140 17.82 -4.66 -5.49
CA THR A 140 17.71 -6.05 -5.03
C THR A 140 16.96 -6.09 -3.72
N THR A 141 16.51 -7.27 -3.30
CA THR A 141 15.82 -7.46 -2.02
C THR A 141 16.65 -7.07 -0.78
N THR A 142 17.95 -6.98 -0.89
CA THR A 142 18.87 -6.60 0.21
C THR A 142 19.64 -5.31 -0.06
N GLY A 143 19.40 -4.67 -1.19
CA GLY A 143 20.06 -3.41 -1.58
C GLY A 143 19.63 -2.23 -0.72
N ALA A 144 20.39 -1.13 -0.80
CA ALA A 144 20.00 0.15 -0.23
C ALA A 144 18.79 0.74 -0.99
N GLY A 145 18.00 1.56 -0.29
CA GLY A 145 16.90 2.30 -0.89
C GLY A 145 17.40 3.30 -1.93
N LEU A 146 16.74 3.30 -3.08
CA LEU A 146 16.96 4.23 -4.19
C LEU A 146 15.89 5.34 -4.14
N ASP A 147 16.04 6.36 -5.00
CA ASP A 147 15.06 7.44 -5.11
C ASP A 147 13.69 6.92 -5.61
N PRO A 148 12.62 7.01 -4.80
CA PRO A 148 11.32 6.51 -5.15
C PRO A 148 10.49 7.46 -6.03
N THR A 149 10.97 8.66 -6.34
CA THR A 149 10.20 9.74 -6.99
C THR A 149 9.54 9.31 -8.30
N ALA A 150 10.18 8.39 -9.06
CA ALA A 150 9.61 7.88 -10.31
C ALA A 150 8.35 7.03 -10.12
N TYR A 151 8.09 6.56 -8.89
CA TYR A 151 7.00 5.65 -8.51
C TYR A 151 5.95 6.32 -7.63
N THR A 152 6.31 7.39 -6.90
CA THR A 152 5.40 8.06 -5.97
C THR A 152 4.38 8.96 -6.66
N GLY A 153 4.70 9.44 -7.87
CA GLY A 153 3.86 10.39 -8.61
C GLY A 153 3.90 11.82 -8.05
N HIS A 154 4.82 12.11 -7.13
CA HIS A 154 5.01 13.44 -6.53
C HIS A 154 6.52 13.70 -6.26
N PRO A 155 6.93 14.97 -6.05
CA PRO A 155 8.31 15.29 -5.73
C PRO A 155 8.73 14.81 -4.34
N ASN A 156 10.03 14.61 -4.12
CA ASN A 156 10.61 14.30 -2.80
C ASN A 156 10.62 15.54 -1.89
N ALA A 157 9.44 16.03 -1.53
CA ALA A 157 9.24 17.24 -0.74
C ALA A 157 8.09 17.08 0.26
N VAL A 158 8.11 17.87 1.34
CA VAL A 158 6.97 17.96 2.26
C VAL A 158 5.79 18.61 1.53
N GLY A 159 4.61 18.03 1.65
CA GLY A 159 3.42 18.57 1.00
C GLY A 159 2.26 17.59 0.96
N THR A 160 1.17 18.05 0.38
CA THR A 160 0.00 17.23 0.01
C THR A 160 -0.14 17.29 -1.51
N TYR A 161 -0.26 16.14 -2.14
CA TYR A 161 -0.25 15.95 -3.58
C TYR A 161 -1.46 15.15 -4.04
N GLY A 162 -1.83 15.30 -5.30
CA GLY A 162 -3.01 14.66 -5.88
C GLY A 162 -4.30 15.43 -5.60
N GLU A 163 -5.38 14.92 -6.15
CA GLU A 163 -6.71 15.49 -6.00
C GLU A 163 -7.54 14.64 -5.03
N ALA A 164 -8.46 15.27 -4.30
CA ALA A 164 -9.39 14.54 -3.45
C ALA A 164 -10.27 13.63 -4.31
N ILE A 165 -10.45 12.39 -3.87
CA ILE A 165 -11.48 11.54 -4.49
C ILE A 165 -12.86 12.02 -4.02
N ASN A 166 -13.77 12.20 -4.96
CA ASN A 166 -15.16 12.37 -4.63
C ASN A 166 -15.72 11.02 -4.16
N GLU A 167 -16.41 11.00 -3.03
CA GLU A 167 -16.98 9.77 -2.44
C GLU A 167 -17.88 8.98 -3.41
N THR A 168 -18.32 9.63 -4.48
CA THR A 168 -19.14 9.02 -5.55
C THR A 168 -18.35 8.09 -6.50
N GLU A 169 -17.00 8.15 -6.49
CA GLU A 169 -16.15 7.38 -7.42
C GLU A 169 -15.34 6.25 -6.74
N ASP A 170 -15.27 6.21 -5.40
CA ASP A 170 -14.55 5.13 -4.69
C ASP A 170 -15.45 3.91 -4.43
N SER A 171 -15.91 3.31 -5.53
CA SER A 171 -16.70 2.07 -5.50
C SER A 171 -15.89 0.80 -5.21
N ASP A 172 -14.68 0.92 -4.64
CA ASP A 172 -13.94 -0.25 -4.15
C ASP A 172 -14.55 -0.86 -2.87
N MET A 173 -15.54 -0.18 -2.26
CA MET A 173 -16.38 -0.79 -1.23
C MET A 173 -17.40 -1.71 -1.89
N LYS A 174 -17.15 -3.00 -1.82
CA LYS A 174 -18.15 -4.02 -2.13
C LYS A 174 -19.13 -4.08 -0.97
N PHE A 175 -20.35 -3.63 -1.21
CA PHE A 175 -21.43 -3.82 -0.24
C PHE A 175 -22.08 -5.18 -0.48
N LEU A 176 -22.15 -5.97 0.57
CA LEU A 176 -23.01 -7.15 0.62
C LEU A 176 -24.42 -6.69 0.98
N LYS A 177 -25.36 -6.79 0.03
CA LYS A 177 -26.77 -6.58 0.30
C LYS A 177 -27.47 -7.94 0.23
N VAL A 178 -27.98 -8.39 1.37
CA VAL A 178 -28.79 -9.60 1.38
C VAL A 178 -30.21 -9.24 0.96
N LEU A 179 -30.59 -9.63 -0.23
CA LEU A 179 -31.93 -9.36 -0.83
C LEU A 179 -32.90 -10.51 -0.69
N SER A 180 -32.41 -11.72 -0.37
CA SER A 180 -33.20 -12.92 -0.20
C SER A 180 -32.47 -13.92 0.71
N GLU A 181 -33.01 -15.11 0.90
CA GLU A 181 -32.32 -16.21 1.58
C GLU A 181 -31.06 -16.70 0.83
N LYS A 182 -30.90 -16.29 -0.43
CA LYS A 182 -29.67 -16.41 -1.21
C LYS A 182 -28.89 -15.10 -1.07
N CYS A 183 -27.65 -15.17 -0.62
CA CYS A 183 -26.74 -14.00 -0.58
C CYS A 183 -26.43 -13.55 -2.01
N GLU A 184 -26.81 -12.31 -2.33
CA GLU A 184 -26.42 -11.64 -3.56
C GLU A 184 -25.39 -10.56 -3.23
N VAL A 185 -24.22 -10.61 -3.88
CA VAL A 185 -23.16 -9.61 -3.74
C VAL A 185 -23.26 -8.64 -4.90
N PHE A 186 -23.46 -7.38 -4.58
CA PHE A 186 -23.44 -6.32 -5.58
C PHE A 186 -22.13 -5.53 -5.49
N SER A 187 -21.49 -5.37 -6.64
CA SER A 187 -20.47 -4.33 -6.81
C SER A 187 -21.18 -3.05 -7.20
N VAL A 188 -20.89 -1.94 -6.52
CA VAL A 188 -21.51 -0.63 -6.81
C VAL A 188 -21.14 -0.14 -8.23
N ALA A 189 -20.02 -0.62 -8.79
CA ALA A 189 -19.59 -0.28 -10.15
C ALA A 189 -20.23 -1.12 -11.25
N ASP A 190 -20.58 -2.37 -10.93
CA ASP A 190 -21.23 -3.30 -11.84
C ASP A 190 -22.53 -3.76 -11.20
N VAL A 191 -23.65 -3.29 -11.61
CA VAL A 191 -24.98 -3.71 -11.10
C VAL A 191 -25.25 -5.21 -11.37
N THR A 192 -24.20 -6.00 -11.43
CA THR A 192 -24.24 -7.44 -11.69
C THR A 192 -24.25 -8.17 -10.36
N ALA A 193 -25.33 -8.81 -10.02
CA ALA A 193 -25.41 -9.70 -8.86
C ALA A 193 -24.51 -10.92 -9.08
N VAL A 194 -23.68 -11.22 -8.09
CA VAL A 194 -22.86 -12.43 -8.07
C VAL A 194 -23.39 -13.33 -6.95
N ASP A 195 -23.83 -14.54 -7.28
CA ASP A 195 -24.17 -15.54 -6.28
C ASP A 195 -22.89 -15.96 -5.53
N MET A 196 -22.89 -15.80 -4.21
CA MET A 196 -21.80 -16.29 -3.36
C MET A 196 -22.30 -17.36 -2.40
N GLU A 197 -21.61 -18.49 -2.38
CA GLU A 197 -21.72 -19.44 -1.27
C GLU A 197 -20.93 -18.89 -0.08
N TYR A 198 -21.63 -18.57 1.01
CA TYR A 198 -21.03 -18.12 2.25
C TYR A 198 -20.83 -19.31 3.20
N ASN A 199 -19.56 -19.68 3.43
CA ASN A 199 -19.18 -20.74 4.37
C ASN A 199 -19.16 -20.21 5.81
N GLY A 200 -20.27 -20.05 6.50
CA GLY A 200 -20.16 -19.79 7.92
C GLY A 200 -21.24 -19.03 8.63
N GLY A 201 -22.36 -18.77 8.05
CA GLY A 201 -23.48 -18.15 8.77
C GLY A 201 -24.56 -17.59 7.86
N ARG A 202 -25.79 -17.53 8.36
CA ARG A 202 -26.88 -16.89 7.63
C ARG A 202 -26.75 -15.37 7.77
N LEU A 203 -26.58 -14.67 6.67
CA LEU A 203 -26.76 -13.22 6.63
C LEU A 203 -28.26 -12.91 6.62
N LYS A 204 -28.66 -11.88 7.37
CA LYS A 204 -30.07 -11.49 7.43
C LYS A 204 -30.41 -10.52 6.30
N VAL A 205 -31.62 -10.64 5.75
CA VAL A 205 -32.10 -9.73 4.71
C VAL A 205 -32.11 -8.29 5.23
N GLY A 206 -31.47 -7.38 4.47
CA GLY A 206 -31.40 -5.97 4.79
C GLY A 206 -30.18 -5.51 5.63
N GLU A 207 -29.30 -6.43 6.05
CA GLU A 207 -28.02 -6.05 6.69
C GLU A 207 -26.97 -5.68 5.65
N GLN A 208 -26.16 -4.64 5.97
CA GLN A 208 -25.00 -4.23 5.19
C GLN A 208 -23.73 -4.69 5.92
N TYR A 209 -22.79 -5.28 5.20
CA TYR A 209 -21.53 -5.82 5.74
C TYR A 209 -20.32 -5.26 4.98
#